data_c75797d4040d22a3e7a1c9b510420dc9
#
_entry.id   c75797d4040d22a3e7a1c9b510420dc9
#
_cell.length_a   1.000
_cell.length_b   1.000
_cell.length_c   1.000
_cell.angle_alpha   90.00
_cell.angle_beta   90.00
_cell.angle_gamma   90.00
#
_symmetry.space_group_name_H-M   'P 1'
#
loop_
_entity.id
_entity.type
_entity.pdbx_description
1 polymer ?
#
loop_
_entity_poly.entity_id
_entity_poly.type
_entity_poly.pdbx_seq_one_letter_code
_entity_poly.pdbx_strand_id
1 'polypeptide(L)'
;MPYFMYPRIYNSFYKKINILKKPNFNIRVYFSGSVNEDGYSNFYWKKEPERFPDRIKIINLIKKEFESEIYFINSKEDLKSSTFLKKKIIFCLHENVIKKTTYKLNFKENLNLLSLSCFNLNCPGVVMPLCHHLIEGIKVGSIPITSCNNLILPNLNNQNSLIYSNLDELRNKIHEALNMKEDEIIFKRSKVQEFYNQNLSPESFKKNFNKIAFDNKSKIICCDDHRSVEGII
;
A
#
# COMPACT_ATOMS: atom_id res chain seq x y z
N MET A 1 8.14 -12.95 10.56
CA MET A 1 8.95 -12.65 9.39
C MET A 1 8.99 -11.15 9.18
N PRO A 2 10.13 -10.51 8.95
CA PRO A 2 10.12 -9.13 8.55
C PRO A 2 9.57 -9.07 7.13
N TYR A 3 8.38 -8.52 6.97
CA TYR A 3 7.91 -8.15 5.65
C TYR A 3 8.85 -7.10 5.08
N PHE A 4 9.27 -7.25 3.83
CA PHE A 4 10.19 -6.33 3.19
C PHE A 4 9.58 -4.94 3.14
N MET A 5 9.94 -4.14 4.12
CA MET A 5 9.89 -2.71 3.95
C MET A 5 11.15 -2.29 3.20
N TYR A 6 11.02 -1.26 2.39
CA TYR A 6 12.20 -0.66 1.78
C TYR A 6 13.28 -0.46 2.86
N PRO A 7 14.53 -0.90 2.68
CA PRO A 7 15.55 -0.93 3.75
C PRO A 7 15.73 0.40 4.48
N ARG A 8 15.47 1.52 3.81
CA ARG A 8 15.53 2.87 4.39
C ARG A 8 14.53 3.10 5.51
N ILE A 9 13.44 2.33 5.61
CA ILE A 9 12.47 2.47 6.72
C ILE A 9 13.07 1.99 8.04
N TYR A 10 14.03 1.10 8.00
CA TYR A 10 14.74 0.63 9.18
C TYR A 10 15.86 1.58 9.63
N ASN A 11 16.22 2.57 8.81
CA ASN A 11 17.20 3.55 9.15
C ASN A 11 16.68 4.50 10.25
N SER A 12 17.52 4.87 11.22
CA SER A 12 17.20 5.76 12.35
C SER A 12 16.60 7.11 11.94
N PHE A 13 16.91 7.58 10.73
CA PHE A 13 16.32 8.81 10.17
C PHE A 13 14.78 8.73 10.06
N TYR A 14 14.24 7.56 9.77
CA TYR A 14 12.78 7.36 9.61
C TYR A 14 12.05 7.02 10.91
N LYS A 15 12.79 6.75 12.01
CA LYS A 15 12.21 6.67 13.35
C LYS A 15 11.60 7.99 13.81
N LYS A 16 12.07 9.11 13.23
CA LYS A 16 11.61 10.48 13.53
C LYS A 16 10.40 10.95 12.68
N ILE A 17 9.95 10.18 11.70
CA ILE A 17 8.71 10.51 10.99
C ILE A 17 7.58 10.30 11.98
N ASN A 18 6.99 11.42 12.41
CA ASN A 18 5.87 11.41 13.34
C ASN A 18 4.67 10.76 12.64
N ILE A 19 4.46 9.47 12.90
CA ILE A 19 3.62 8.54 12.16
C ILE A 19 2.13 8.88 12.32
N LEU A 20 1.78 9.64 13.35
CA LEU A 20 0.41 9.99 13.71
C LEU A 20 0.03 11.42 13.28
N LYS A 21 0.41 11.83 12.08
CA LYS A 21 -0.20 13.04 11.54
C LYS A 21 -1.70 12.78 11.38
N LYS A 22 -2.52 13.72 11.85
CA LYS A 22 -3.94 13.73 11.52
C LYS A 22 -4.05 13.67 9.99
N PRO A 23 -4.86 12.73 9.42
CA PRO A 23 -4.97 12.64 7.98
C PRO A 23 -5.58 13.94 7.44
N ASN A 24 -5.26 14.27 6.21
CA ASN A 24 -6.02 15.26 5.48
C ASN A 24 -7.23 14.56 4.86
N PHE A 25 -8.41 14.77 5.42
CA PHE A 25 -9.64 14.11 4.97
C PHE A 25 -10.02 14.44 3.52
N ASN A 26 -9.43 15.46 2.91
CA ASN A 26 -9.57 15.72 1.49
C ASN A 26 -8.79 14.73 0.62
N ILE A 27 -7.71 14.11 1.14
CA ILE A 27 -6.95 13.09 0.45
C ILE A 27 -7.50 11.73 0.87
N ARG A 28 -8.50 11.25 0.17
CA ARG A 28 -9.15 9.98 0.50
C ARG A 28 -8.29 8.80 0.08
N VAL A 29 -7.94 8.69 -1.18
CA VAL A 29 -7.19 7.56 -1.72
C VAL A 29 -5.89 8.04 -2.33
N TYR A 30 -4.80 7.36 -1.99
CA TYR A 30 -3.48 7.65 -2.54
C TYR A 30 -2.85 6.40 -3.16
N PHE A 31 -2.20 6.58 -4.29
CA PHE A 31 -1.32 5.58 -4.90
C PHE A 31 -0.11 6.24 -5.56
N SER A 32 1.05 5.63 -5.39
CA SER A 32 2.27 5.96 -6.14
C SER A 32 2.93 4.66 -6.60
N GLY A 33 3.22 4.58 -7.89
CA GLY A 33 3.86 3.38 -8.41
C GLY A 33 4.03 3.36 -9.92
N SER A 34 4.81 2.38 -10.39
CA SER A 34 4.99 2.16 -11.82
C SER A 34 3.73 1.56 -12.43
N VAL A 35 3.42 2.05 -13.65
CA VAL A 35 2.34 1.55 -14.53
C VAL A 35 2.88 1.08 -15.87
N ASN A 36 4.11 0.56 -15.89
CA ASN A 36 4.74 0.02 -17.09
C ASN A 36 4.03 -1.27 -17.53
N GLU A 37 3.31 -1.22 -18.63
CA GLU A 37 2.56 -2.36 -19.17
C GLU A 37 3.47 -3.55 -19.47
N ASP A 38 4.65 -3.32 -20.04
CA ASP A 38 5.60 -4.39 -20.38
C ASP A 38 6.05 -5.17 -19.14
N GLY A 39 6.27 -4.46 -18.02
CA GLY A 39 6.65 -5.06 -16.75
C GLY A 39 5.52 -5.86 -16.10
N TYR A 40 4.26 -5.47 -16.32
CA TYR A 40 3.10 -6.11 -15.73
C TYR A 40 2.41 -7.14 -16.63
N SER A 41 2.72 -7.18 -17.95
CA SER A 41 2.17 -8.15 -18.89
C SER A 41 2.71 -9.56 -18.69
N ASN A 42 3.92 -9.72 -18.13
CA ASN A 42 4.64 -10.99 -18.01
C ASN A 42 4.90 -11.40 -16.55
N PHE A 43 4.13 -10.92 -15.60
CA PHE A 43 4.36 -11.27 -14.21
C PHE A 43 3.78 -12.63 -13.83
N TYR A 44 4.36 -13.19 -12.79
CA TYR A 44 4.10 -14.56 -12.34
C TYR A 44 2.64 -14.83 -11.96
N TRP A 45 1.95 -13.82 -11.39
CA TRP A 45 0.54 -13.87 -10.96
C TRP A 45 -0.46 -14.07 -12.11
N LYS A 46 -0.01 -14.01 -13.35
CA LYS A 46 -0.87 -14.21 -14.52
C LYS A 46 -1.55 -15.59 -14.53
N LYS A 47 -1.04 -16.54 -13.75
CA LYS A 47 -1.64 -17.85 -13.57
C LYS A 47 -2.89 -17.83 -12.66
N GLU A 48 -3.06 -16.79 -11.83
CA GLU A 48 -4.21 -16.60 -10.94
C GLU A 48 -4.80 -15.19 -11.05
N PRO A 49 -5.23 -14.76 -12.26
CA PRO A 49 -5.66 -13.38 -12.51
C PRO A 49 -6.93 -12.97 -11.76
N GLU A 50 -7.74 -13.94 -11.33
CA GLU A 50 -8.95 -13.69 -10.55
C GLU A 50 -8.64 -13.36 -9.11
N ARG A 51 -7.58 -13.93 -8.55
CA ARG A 51 -7.21 -13.76 -7.15
C ARG A 51 -6.50 -12.44 -6.88
N PHE A 52 -5.69 -11.98 -7.82
CA PHE A 52 -4.94 -10.73 -7.72
C PHE A 52 -5.13 -9.90 -8.98
N PRO A 53 -6.12 -8.98 -9.00
CA PRO A 53 -6.30 -8.10 -10.15
C PRO A 53 -5.02 -7.38 -10.51
N ASP A 54 -4.70 -7.37 -11.80
CA ASP A 54 -3.55 -6.71 -12.37
C ASP A 54 -3.55 -5.20 -12.05
N ARG A 55 -2.40 -4.68 -11.67
CA ARG A 55 -2.22 -3.25 -11.35
C ARG A 55 -2.73 -2.33 -12.46
N ILE A 56 -2.46 -2.65 -13.71
CA ILE A 56 -2.87 -1.83 -14.85
C ILE A 56 -4.40 -1.80 -14.94
N LYS A 57 -5.04 -2.95 -14.79
CA LYS A 57 -6.52 -3.04 -14.77
C LYS A 57 -7.11 -2.26 -13.60
N ILE A 58 -6.51 -2.34 -12.40
CA ILE A 58 -6.92 -1.57 -11.22
C ILE A 58 -6.86 -0.07 -11.51
N ILE A 59 -5.72 0.42 -12.01
CA ILE A 59 -5.52 1.84 -12.27
C ILE A 59 -6.44 2.33 -13.40
N ASN A 60 -6.61 1.55 -14.46
CA ASN A 60 -7.50 1.89 -15.57
C ASN A 60 -8.97 1.93 -15.16
N LEU A 61 -9.42 1.00 -14.31
CA LEU A 61 -10.76 1.04 -13.72
C LEU A 61 -10.99 2.36 -12.98
N ILE A 62 -10.06 2.71 -12.08
CA ILE A 62 -10.21 3.92 -11.25
C ILE A 62 -10.14 5.17 -12.12
N LYS A 63 -9.24 5.24 -13.10
CA LYS A 63 -9.18 6.36 -14.06
C LYS A 63 -10.48 6.55 -14.81
N LYS A 64 -11.11 5.45 -15.25
CA LYS A 64 -12.35 5.49 -16.03
C LYS A 64 -13.54 5.93 -15.19
N GLU A 65 -13.69 5.41 -13.98
CA GLU A 65 -14.91 5.57 -13.20
C GLU A 65 -14.89 6.75 -12.23
N PHE A 66 -13.69 7.21 -11.84
CA PHE A 66 -13.50 8.29 -10.85
C PHE A 66 -12.68 9.46 -11.41
N GLU A 67 -12.69 9.66 -12.72
CA GLU A 67 -11.87 10.68 -13.42
C GLU A 67 -12.00 12.07 -12.79
N SER A 68 -13.23 12.48 -12.46
CA SER A 68 -13.49 13.78 -11.84
C SER A 68 -12.89 13.96 -10.45
N GLU A 69 -12.60 12.86 -9.74
CA GLU A 69 -12.04 12.85 -8.38
C GLU A 69 -10.51 12.75 -8.35
N ILE A 70 -9.87 12.48 -9.50
CA ILE A 70 -8.43 12.19 -9.56
C ILE A 70 -7.62 13.47 -9.78
N TYR A 71 -6.51 13.56 -9.04
CA TYR A 71 -5.40 14.47 -9.30
C TYR A 71 -4.14 13.68 -9.59
N PHE A 72 -3.45 14.03 -10.68
CA PHE A 72 -2.17 13.43 -11.04
C PHE A 72 -1.02 14.33 -10.63
N ILE A 73 -0.07 13.78 -9.89
CA ILE A 73 1.20 14.45 -9.56
C ILE A 73 2.18 14.12 -10.68
N ASN A 74 2.49 15.09 -11.52
CA ASN A 74 3.40 14.97 -12.66
C ASN A 74 4.68 15.78 -12.48
N SER A 75 4.73 16.62 -11.45
CA SER A 75 5.86 17.52 -11.16
C SER A 75 5.98 17.81 -9.66
N LYS A 76 7.07 18.45 -9.26
CA LYS A 76 7.26 18.91 -7.89
C LYS A 76 6.35 20.09 -7.55
N GLU A 77 5.99 20.89 -8.54
CA GLU A 77 5.10 22.03 -8.44
C GLU A 77 3.68 21.59 -8.08
N ASP A 78 3.24 20.42 -8.57
CA ASP A 78 1.93 19.85 -8.27
C ASP A 78 1.74 19.60 -6.76
N LEU A 79 2.81 19.26 -6.04
CA LEU A 79 2.77 19.09 -4.58
C LEU A 79 2.48 20.38 -3.81
N LYS A 80 2.66 21.54 -4.44
CA LYS A 80 2.42 22.86 -3.86
C LYS A 80 1.09 23.46 -4.31
N SER A 81 0.42 22.84 -5.27
CA SER A 81 -0.81 23.34 -5.86
C SER A 81 -1.98 23.25 -4.88
N SER A 82 -2.78 24.30 -4.77
CA SER A 82 -4.04 24.27 -4.03
C SER A 82 -5.09 23.35 -4.67
N THR A 83 -4.97 23.06 -5.95
CA THR A 83 -5.85 22.16 -6.70
C THR A 83 -5.71 20.71 -6.21
N PHE A 84 -4.52 20.33 -5.76
CA PHE A 84 -4.25 19.05 -5.14
C PHE A 84 -5.22 18.72 -3.99
N LEU A 85 -5.59 19.70 -3.17
CA LEU A 85 -6.48 19.51 -2.02
C LEU A 85 -7.98 19.47 -2.38
N LYS A 86 -8.33 19.72 -3.64
CA LYS A 86 -9.72 19.70 -4.12
C LYS A 86 -10.17 18.36 -4.67
N LYS A 87 -9.22 17.45 -4.86
CA LYS A 87 -9.47 16.09 -5.40
C LYS A 87 -9.26 15.06 -4.33
N LYS A 88 -10.08 14.03 -4.36
CA LYS A 88 -10.10 12.98 -3.32
C LYS A 88 -9.14 11.81 -3.60
N ILE A 89 -8.80 11.56 -4.87
CA ILE A 89 -7.89 10.50 -5.30
C ILE A 89 -6.62 11.12 -5.83
N ILE A 90 -5.48 10.76 -5.26
CA ILE A 90 -4.18 11.30 -5.65
C ILE A 90 -3.31 10.19 -6.23
N PHE A 91 -2.91 10.36 -7.47
CA PHE A 91 -2.03 9.42 -8.17
C PHE A 91 -0.70 10.07 -8.53
N CYS A 92 0.40 9.38 -8.25
CA CYS A 92 1.72 9.64 -8.81
C CYS A 92 2.17 8.41 -9.60
N LEU A 93 1.91 8.40 -10.90
CA LEU A 93 2.17 7.28 -11.79
C LEU A 93 3.47 7.50 -12.53
N HIS A 94 4.35 6.49 -12.55
CA HIS A 94 5.56 6.54 -13.37
C HIS A 94 5.52 5.45 -14.42
N GLU A 95 5.68 5.87 -15.65
CA GLU A 95 5.94 5.00 -16.78
C GLU A 95 7.42 4.61 -16.83
N ASN A 96 7.77 3.68 -17.70
CA ASN A 96 9.13 3.15 -17.78
C ASN A 96 10.15 4.25 -18.10
N VAL A 97 11.23 4.25 -17.33
CA VAL A 97 12.31 5.24 -17.30
C VAL A 97 13.02 5.47 -18.64
N ILE A 98 12.82 4.56 -19.61
CA ILE A 98 13.57 4.60 -20.89
C ILE A 98 12.96 5.59 -21.91
N LYS A 99 11.70 5.98 -21.80
CA LYS A 99 11.02 6.74 -22.87
C LYS A 99 10.40 8.08 -22.50
N LYS A 100 10.11 8.39 -21.24
CA LYS A 100 9.62 9.71 -20.79
C LYS A 100 9.98 9.96 -19.33
N THR A 101 10.47 11.14 -19.04
CA THR A 101 10.71 11.66 -17.68
C THR A 101 9.38 11.90 -16.97
N THR A 102 8.77 10.85 -16.47
CA THR A 102 7.65 10.99 -15.54
C THR A 102 8.21 11.30 -14.15
N TYR A 103 7.58 12.23 -13.48
CA TYR A 103 7.97 12.64 -12.14
C TYR A 103 7.83 11.47 -11.17
N LYS A 104 8.86 11.22 -10.40
CA LYS A 104 8.89 10.21 -9.35
C LYS A 104 9.12 10.88 -8.01
N LEU A 105 8.20 10.67 -7.09
CA LEU A 105 8.33 11.11 -5.71
C LEU A 105 9.59 10.49 -5.08
N ASN A 106 10.33 11.30 -4.35
CA ASN A 106 11.34 10.73 -3.47
C ASN A 106 10.67 10.02 -2.29
N PHE A 107 11.44 9.21 -1.58
CA PHE A 107 10.92 8.38 -0.51
C PHE A 107 10.23 9.18 0.62
N LYS A 108 10.78 10.34 0.98
CA LYS A 108 10.22 11.22 2.01
C LYS A 108 8.90 11.84 1.57
N GLU A 109 8.82 12.30 0.34
CA GLU A 109 7.59 12.83 -0.26
C GLU A 109 6.50 11.76 -0.29
N ASN A 110 6.84 10.54 -0.74
CA ASN A 110 5.91 9.42 -0.79
C ASN A 110 5.36 9.07 0.61
N LEU A 111 6.23 8.91 1.61
CA LEU A 111 5.79 8.63 2.98
C LEU A 111 4.95 9.76 3.57
N ASN A 112 5.27 11.01 3.24
CA ASN A 112 4.48 12.15 3.70
C ASN A 112 3.06 12.10 3.13
N LEU A 113 2.90 11.84 1.83
CA LEU A 113 1.60 11.70 1.19
C LEU A 113 0.82 10.50 1.75
N LEU A 114 1.48 9.35 1.92
CA LEU A 114 0.88 8.19 2.58
C LEU A 114 0.36 8.54 3.98
N SER A 115 1.13 9.28 4.78
CA SER A 115 0.73 9.64 6.14
C SER A 115 -0.45 10.60 6.18
N LEU A 116 -0.58 11.46 5.17
CA LEU A 116 -1.67 12.42 5.02
C LEU A 116 -2.93 11.81 4.43
N SER A 117 -2.81 10.74 3.64
CA SER A 117 -3.96 10.09 3.01
C SER A 117 -4.75 9.24 4.00
N CYS A 118 -6.07 9.19 3.81
CA CYS A 118 -6.92 8.31 4.60
C CYS A 118 -6.66 6.85 4.25
N PHE A 119 -6.61 6.56 2.95
CA PHE A 119 -6.46 5.22 2.40
C PHE A 119 -5.27 5.13 1.46
N ASN A 120 -4.63 3.98 1.47
CA ASN A 120 -3.55 3.58 0.58
C ASN A 120 -4.05 2.50 -0.37
N LEU A 121 -4.15 2.81 -1.66
CA LEU A 121 -4.46 1.78 -2.66
C LEU A 121 -3.24 0.89 -2.85
N ASN A 122 -3.38 -0.37 -2.49
CA ASN A 122 -2.32 -1.36 -2.68
C ASN A 122 -2.59 -2.22 -3.92
N CYS A 123 -1.78 -2.02 -4.93
CA CYS A 123 -1.78 -2.83 -6.14
C CYS A 123 -0.67 -3.89 -6.06
N PRO A 124 -0.91 -5.11 -6.56
CA PRO A 124 0.12 -6.14 -6.61
C PRO A 124 1.40 -5.68 -7.31
N GLY A 125 2.54 -6.15 -6.82
CA GLY A 125 3.84 -5.89 -7.41
C GLY A 125 4.11 -6.77 -8.63
N VAL A 126 5.22 -6.51 -9.36
CA VAL A 126 5.61 -7.33 -10.53
C VAL A 126 6.16 -8.68 -10.09
N VAL A 127 7.02 -8.69 -9.09
CA VAL A 127 7.75 -9.90 -8.64
C VAL A 127 6.92 -10.70 -7.64
N MET A 128 6.20 -10.02 -6.76
CA MET A 128 5.34 -10.66 -5.75
C MET A 128 4.13 -9.77 -5.46
N PRO A 129 2.96 -10.34 -5.10
CA PRO A 129 1.75 -9.55 -4.89
C PRO A 129 1.89 -8.62 -3.69
N LEU A 130 2.61 -9.02 -2.65
CA LEU A 130 2.86 -8.20 -1.48
C LEU A 130 3.87 -7.10 -1.79
N CYS A 131 3.38 -5.92 -2.10
CA CYS A 131 4.22 -4.76 -2.37
C CYS A 131 4.65 -4.07 -1.06
N HIS A 132 5.90 -3.60 -0.99
CA HIS A 132 6.42 -2.83 0.16
C HIS A 132 5.56 -1.59 0.48
N HIS A 133 4.88 -1.03 -0.51
CA HIS A 133 3.97 0.11 -0.37
C HIS A 133 2.81 -0.17 0.60
N LEU A 134 2.35 -1.44 0.70
CA LEU A 134 1.36 -1.86 1.68
C LEU A 134 1.89 -1.67 3.11
N ILE A 135 3.10 -2.17 3.36
CA ILE A 135 3.71 -2.11 4.71
C ILE A 135 4.06 -0.66 5.09
N GLU A 136 4.52 0.13 4.13
CA GLU A 136 4.78 1.56 4.31
C GLU A 136 3.52 2.32 4.68
N GLY A 137 2.41 2.05 3.98
CA GLY A 137 1.10 2.63 4.27
C GLY A 137 0.61 2.28 5.67
N ILE A 138 0.65 0.99 6.04
CA ILE A 138 0.28 0.51 7.37
C ILE A 138 1.14 1.20 8.44
N LYS A 139 2.46 1.31 8.23
CA LYS A 139 3.37 1.97 9.16
C LYS A 139 2.98 3.40 9.46
N VAL A 140 2.56 4.16 8.47
CA VAL A 140 2.17 5.57 8.64
C VAL A 140 0.68 5.76 8.96
N GLY A 141 -0.04 4.66 9.17
CA GLY A 141 -1.45 4.68 9.57
C GLY A 141 -2.43 4.91 8.44
N SER A 142 -2.02 4.84 7.18
CA SER A 142 -2.94 4.87 6.06
C SER A 142 -3.66 3.53 5.93
N ILE A 143 -4.98 3.55 5.80
CA ILE A 143 -5.81 2.35 5.75
C ILE A 143 -5.62 1.67 4.38
N PRO A 144 -5.16 0.41 4.31
CA PRO A 144 -4.96 -0.27 3.04
C PRO A 144 -6.29 -0.64 2.36
N ILE A 145 -6.35 -0.40 1.04
CA ILE A 145 -7.33 -1.00 0.13
C ILE A 145 -6.56 -2.07 -0.63
N THR A 146 -6.85 -3.36 -0.40
CA THR A 146 -5.98 -4.45 -0.86
C THR A 146 -6.71 -5.74 -1.17
N SER A 147 -6.18 -6.51 -2.14
CA SER A 147 -6.54 -7.92 -2.38
C SER A 147 -5.54 -8.89 -1.72
N CYS A 148 -4.49 -8.39 -1.08
CA CYS A 148 -3.39 -9.19 -0.52
C CYS A 148 -3.48 -9.36 1.00
N ASN A 149 -4.68 -9.32 1.58
CA ASN A 149 -4.89 -9.36 3.03
C ASN A 149 -4.37 -10.64 3.69
N ASN A 150 -4.41 -11.77 3.00
CA ASN A 150 -3.98 -13.09 3.46
C ASN A 150 -2.47 -13.35 3.32
N LEU A 151 -1.73 -12.43 2.71
CA LEU A 151 -0.27 -12.52 2.60
C LEU A 151 0.47 -11.89 3.79
N ILE A 152 -0.27 -11.30 4.74
CA ILE A 152 0.25 -10.75 5.98
C ILE A 152 -0.32 -11.57 7.16
N LEU A 153 0.54 -12.00 8.07
CA LEU A 153 0.12 -12.76 9.24
C LEU A 153 0.33 -11.93 10.53
N PRO A 154 -0.73 -11.84 11.36
CA PRO A 154 -2.11 -12.27 11.14
C PRO A 154 -2.74 -11.50 9.97
N ASN A 155 -3.81 -12.02 9.38
CA ASN A 155 -4.46 -11.40 8.23
C ASN A 155 -5.02 -10.03 8.54
N LEU A 156 -4.94 -9.11 7.57
CA LEU A 156 -5.71 -7.88 7.59
C LEU A 156 -7.22 -8.22 7.56
N ASN A 157 -8.02 -7.37 8.18
CA ASN A 157 -9.46 -7.56 8.30
C ASN A 157 -10.23 -6.25 8.12
N ASN A 158 -11.55 -6.30 8.17
CA ASN A 158 -12.41 -5.14 7.94
C ASN A 158 -12.28 -4.02 8.98
N GLN A 159 -11.63 -4.26 10.13
CA GLN A 159 -11.36 -3.19 11.10
C GLN A 159 -10.17 -2.31 10.70
N ASN A 160 -9.18 -2.88 9.99
CA ASN A 160 -7.92 -2.22 9.65
C ASN A 160 -7.64 -2.12 8.15
N SER A 161 -8.58 -2.51 7.29
CA SER A 161 -8.43 -2.48 5.84
C SER A 161 -9.77 -2.44 5.12
N LEU A 162 -9.73 -2.14 3.81
CA LEU A 162 -10.79 -2.40 2.86
C LEU A 162 -10.31 -3.50 1.92
N ILE A 163 -10.94 -4.67 2.02
CA ILE A 163 -10.53 -5.87 1.30
C ILE A 163 -11.43 -6.04 0.08
N TYR A 164 -10.80 -6.40 -1.06
CA TYR A 164 -11.50 -6.75 -2.29
C TYR A 164 -10.88 -7.98 -2.93
N SER A 165 -11.69 -8.77 -3.64
CA SER A 165 -11.27 -10.00 -4.32
C SER A 165 -11.28 -9.86 -5.85
N ASN A 166 -12.02 -8.87 -6.37
CA ASN A 166 -12.16 -8.62 -7.81
C ASN A 166 -12.36 -7.13 -8.09
N LEU A 167 -12.44 -6.77 -9.37
CA LEU A 167 -12.54 -5.35 -9.79
C LEU A 167 -13.88 -4.71 -9.42
N ASP A 168 -14.99 -5.48 -9.37
CA ASP A 168 -16.29 -4.94 -8.98
C ASP A 168 -16.33 -4.63 -7.48
N GLU A 169 -15.76 -5.50 -6.66
CA GLU A 169 -15.59 -5.22 -5.24
C GLU A 169 -14.64 -4.03 -5.00
N LEU A 170 -13.54 -3.91 -5.78
CA LEU A 170 -12.67 -2.76 -5.71
C LEU A 170 -13.43 -1.46 -5.96
N ARG A 171 -14.27 -1.41 -7.00
CA ARG A 171 -15.12 -0.25 -7.29
C ARG A 171 -15.94 0.15 -6.06
N ASN A 172 -16.61 -0.81 -5.44
CA ASN A 172 -17.39 -0.59 -4.23
C ASN A 172 -16.52 -0.09 -3.06
N LYS A 173 -15.30 -0.64 -2.89
CA LYS A 173 -14.37 -0.21 -1.85
C LYS A 173 -13.83 1.21 -2.09
N ILE A 174 -13.64 1.63 -3.33
CA ILE A 174 -13.28 3.02 -3.63
C ILE A 174 -14.46 3.95 -3.28
N HIS A 175 -15.70 3.62 -3.67
CA HIS A 175 -16.88 4.39 -3.26
C HIS A 175 -17.02 4.46 -1.72
N GLU A 176 -16.83 3.35 -1.01
CA GLU A 176 -16.81 3.30 0.45
C GLU A 176 -15.75 4.26 1.02
N ALA A 177 -14.52 4.21 0.51
CA ALA A 177 -13.41 5.07 0.95
C ALA A 177 -13.70 6.57 0.74
N LEU A 178 -14.29 6.93 -0.41
CA LEU A 178 -14.60 8.32 -0.75
C LEU A 178 -15.70 8.92 0.14
N ASN A 179 -16.61 8.10 0.64
CA ASN A 179 -17.79 8.52 1.40
C ASN A 179 -17.73 8.18 2.90
N MET A 180 -16.67 7.49 3.36
CA MET A 180 -16.52 7.10 4.77
C MET A 180 -16.47 8.33 5.68
N LYS A 181 -17.14 8.26 6.82
CA LYS A 181 -17.15 9.34 7.82
C LYS A 181 -15.77 9.48 8.49
N GLU A 182 -15.45 10.68 8.91
CA GLU A 182 -14.15 10.99 9.52
C GLU A 182 -13.89 10.16 10.78
N ASP A 183 -14.89 9.98 11.62
CA ASP A 183 -14.76 9.19 12.86
C ASP A 183 -14.44 7.72 12.56
N GLU A 184 -15.04 7.16 11.52
CA GLU A 184 -14.76 5.80 11.09
C GLU A 184 -13.33 5.67 10.52
N ILE A 185 -12.88 6.67 9.76
CA ILE A 185 -11.50 6.73 9.29
C ILE A 185 -10.53 6.79 10.46
N ILE A 186 -10.78 7.64 11.46
CA ILE A 186 -9.94 7.75 12.65
C ILE A 186 -9.88 6.41 13.39
N PHE A 187 -11.03 5.76 13.57
CA PHE A 187 -11.10 4.43 14.20
C PHE A 187 -10.28 3.39 13.43
N LYS A 188 -10.48 3.26 12.11
CA LYS A 188 -9.75 2.30 11.30
C LYS A 188 -8.23 2.60 11.29
N ARG A 189 -7.83 3.86 11.22
CA ARG A 189 -6.41 4.26 11.32
C ARG A 189 -5.79 3.86 12.66
N SER A 190 -6.52 3.98 13.77
CA SER A 190 -6.04 3.50 15.07
C SER A 190 -5.81 1.99 15.06
N LYS A 191 -6.71 1.23 14.41
CA LYS A 191 -6.56 -0.23 14.26
C LYS A 191 -5.41 -0.63 13.34
N VAL A 192 -5.14 0.16 12.29
CA VAL A 192 -3.95 0.00 11.44
C VAL A 192 -2.67 0.19 12.25
N GLN A 193 -2.60 1.21 13.10
CA GLN A 193 -1.44 1.46 13.97
C GLN A 193 -1.25 0.37 15.03
N GLU A 194 -2.33 -0.07 15.65
CA GLU A 194 -2.31 -1.19 16.59
C GLU A 194 -1.75 -2.44 15.90
N PHE A 195 -2.27 -2.77 14.71
CA PHE A 195 -1.81 -3.89 13.90
C PHE A 195 -0.31 -3.80 13.57
N TYR A 196 0.16 -2.62 13.12
CA TYR A 196 1.58 -2.41 12.84
C TYR A 196 2.45 -2.66 14.08
N ASN A 197 2.08 -2.05 15.20
CA ASN A 197 2.87 -2.14 16.42
C ASN A 197 2.94 -3.58 16.97
N GLN A 198 1.85 -4.32 16.83
CA GLN A 198 1.76 -5.70 17.34
C GLN A 198 2.45 -6.73 16.43
N ASN A 199 2.46 -6.50 15.10
CA ASN A 199 2.79 -7.56 14.15
C ASN A 199 3.95 -7.22 13.20
N LEU A 200 4.13 -5.95 12.83
CA LEU A 200 5.04 -5.55 11.77
C LEU A 200 6.19 -4.67 12.24
N SER A 201 6.14 -4.15 13.45
CA SER A 201 7.20 -3.29 13.99
C SER A 201 8.49 -4.08 14.24
N PRO A 202 9.67 -3.45 14.17
CA PRO A 202 10.93 -4.09 14.54
C PRO A 202 10.92 -4.67 15.96
N GLU A 203 10.24 -4.02 16.88
CA GLU A 203 10.08 -4.44 18.28
C GLU A 203 9.24 -5.72 18.39
N SER A 204 8.13 -5.75 17.65
CA SER A 204 7.27 -6.93 17.55
C SER A 204 8.03 -8.10 16.90
N PHE A 205 8.76 -7.83 15.81
CA PHE A 205 9.59 -8.84 15.16
C PHE A 205 10.61 -9.42 16.14
N LYS A 206 11.37 -8.58 16.85
CA LYS A 206 12.36 -9.03 17.83
C LYS A 206 11.74 -9.92 18.90
N LYS A 207 10.58 -9.52 19.45
CA LYS A 207 9.85 -10.30 20.46
C LYS A 207 9.42 -11.66 19.92
N ASN A 208 8.86 -11.70 18.73
CA ASN A 208 8.37 -12.92 18.11
C ASN A 208 9.52 -13.82 17.65
N PHE A 209 10.59 -13.24 17.12
CA PHE A 209 11.80 -13.97 16.73
C PHE A 209 12.42 -14.69 17.91
N ASN A 210 12.56 -14.04 19.05
CA ASN A 210 13.10 -14.68 20.25
C ASN A 210 12.26 -15.87 20.71
N LYS A 211 10.91 -15.78 20.60
CA LYS A 211 10.05 -16.92 20.91
C LYS A 211 10.26 -18.08 19.95
N ILE A 212 10.37 -17.80 18.65
CA ILE A 212 10.53 -18.80 17.59
C ILE A 212 11.91 -19.41 17.63
N ALA A 213 12.97 -18.63 17.87
CA ALA A 213 14.35 -19.09 17.90
C ALA A 213 14.62 -20.13 19.00
N PHE A 214 13.83 -20.11 20.07
CA PHE A 214 13.91 -21.08 21.17
C PHE A 214 12.87 -22.20 21.08
N ASP A 215 12.01 -22.18 20.06
CA ASP A 215 11.04 -23.25 19.81
C ASP A 215 11.54 -24.18 18.71
N ASN A 216 12.02 -25.35 19.11
CA ASN A 216 12.56 -26.37 18.17
C ASN A 216 11.54 -26.91 17.15
N LYS A 217 10.26 -26.54 17.25
CA LYS A 217 9.17 -26.94 16.35
C LYS A 217 8.83 -25.90 15.30
N SER A 218 9.33 -24.68 15.44
CA SER A 218 9.01 -23.56 14.54
C SER A 218 9.98 -23.49 13.37
N LYS A 219 9.45 -23.15 12.19
CA LYS A 219 10.24 -22.87 10.97
C LYS A 219 10.14 -21.40 10.63
N ILE A 220 11.27 -20.79 10.26
CA ILE A 220 11.33 -19.46 9.71
C ILE A 220 11.41 -19.57 8.20
N ILE A 221 10.40 -19.04 7.50
CA ILE A 221 10.37 -19.00 6.03
C ILE A 221 10.72 -17.58 5.62
N CYS A 222 11.81 -17.41 4.88
CA CYS A 222 12.23 -16.14 4.29
C CYS A 222 11.83 -16.14 2.81
N CYS A 223 10.84 -15.33 2.45
CA CYS A 223 10.45 -15.14 1.05
C CYS A 223 11.17 -13.92 0.51
N ASP A 224 12.09 -14.11 -0.42
CA ASP A 224 12.90 -13.05 -1.03
C ASP A 224 12.52 -12.75 -2.49
N ASP A 225 11.88 -13.69 -3.18
CA ASP A 225 11.37 -13.54 -4.53
C ASP A 225 10.07 -14.35 -4.76
N HIS A 226 9.54 -14.31 -5.99
CA HIS A 226 8.31 -15.00 -6.36
C HIS A 226 8.38 -16.52 -6.17
N ARG A 227 9.57 -17.15 -6.31
CA ARG A 227 9.76 -18.59 -6.14
C ARG A 227 9.59 -19.00 -4.69
N SER A 228 9.92 -18.12 -3.77
CA SER A 228 9.78 -18.36 -2.33
C SER A 228 8.33 -18.47 -1.87
N VAL A 229 7.36 -18.03 -2.67
CA VAL A 229 5.92 -18.06 -2.32
C VAL A 229 5.15 -19.16 -3.04
N GLU A 230 5.75 -19.88 -3.97
CA GLU A 230 5.07 -20.96 -4.74
C GLU A 230 4.45 -22.07 -3.88
N GLY A 231 4.93 -22.28 -2.69
CA GLY A 231 4.40 -23.29 -1.75
C GLY A 231 3.52 -22.71 -0.63
N ILE A 232 3.25 -21.40 -0.66
CA ILE A 232 2.54 -20.69 0.42
C ILE A 232 1.17 -20.20 -0.05
N ILE A 233 1.01 -20.03 -1.35
CA ILE A 233 -0.20 -19.61 -2.04
C ILE A 233 -0.94 -20.84 -2.56
#